data_a94d6f81f4fece8198beb3e90922361b
#
_entry.id   a94d6f81f4fece8198beb3e90922361b
#
_cell.length_a   1.000
_cell.length_b   1.000
_cell.length_c   1.000
_cell.angle_alpha   90.00
_cell.angle_beta   90.00
_cell.angle_gamma   90.00
#
_symmetry.space_group_name_H-M   'P 1'
#
loop_
_entity.id
_entity.type
_entity.pdbx_description
1 polymer ?
#
loop_
_entity_poly.entity_id
_entity_poly.type
_entity_poly.pdbx_seq_one_letter_code
_entity_poly.pdbx_strand_id
1 'polypeptide(L)'
;MRKPIFQRYCRIMQGGWTAMILLLFAWNLYDTMLNTKELALIEARALFNKDVAARYWASGHGGVYVPKTEKTPPNPFLAHIPERDITLPSGKELTLMNPAYMLRQMMTEYEKLYGVKGHITSLIHYRPETAPDSWETKSLKAFERGISEVVEVSDIDGQPYLRLMQPLIANKTCLKCHGIQGYKEGDIRGGVSLSVPLGHYYDVQKKTLIQLGAVFITFWALGLLFIAIIRKKIVKLQEE
;
A
#
# COMPACT_ATOMS: atom_id res chain seq x y z
N MET A 1 38.91 32.90 -34.55
CA MET A 1 39.12 31.56 -33.91
C MET A 1 39.32 30.54 -35.02
N ARG A 2 40.34 29.63 -34.93
CA ARG A 2 40.57 28.63 -36.00
C ARG A 2 39.38 27.69 -36.12
N LYS A 3 38.83 27.48 -37.35
CA LYS A 3 37.68 26.58 -37.66
C LYS A 3 37.69 25.23 -36.87
N PRO A 4 38.84 24.50 -36.78
CA PRO A 4 38.86 23.21 -36.04
C PRO A 4 38.66 23.35 -34.54
N ILE A 5 39.11 24.40 -33.93
CA ILE A 5 38.94 24.66 -32.49
C ILE A 5 37.46 24.90 -32.18
N PHE A 6 36.78 25.73 -32.98
CA PHE A 6 35.35 26.01 -32.80
C PHE A 6 34.49 24.75 -32.99
N GLN A 7 34.78 23.90 -33.98
CA GLN A 7 34.08 22.62 -34.18
C GLN A 7 34.26 21.67 -32.99
N ARG A 8 35.44 21.70 -32.31
CA ARG A 8 35.69 20.89 -31.12
C ARG A 8 34.82 21.38 -29.96
N TYR A 9 34.71 22.69 -29.74
CA TYR A 9 33.83 23.24 -28.71
C TYR A 9 32.36 22.89 -28.94
N CYS A 10 31.85 22.99 -30.17
CA CYS A 10 30.49 22.59 -30.50
C CYS A 10 30.24 21.11 -30.19
N ARG A 11 31.17 20.20 -30.48
CA ARG A 11 31.05 18.78 -30.12
C ARG A 11 31.06 18.56 -28.61
N ILE A 12 31.87 19.26 -27.87
CA ILE A 12 31.91 19.22 -26.40
C ILE A 12 30.57 19.72 -25.83
N MET A 13 30.02 20.81 -26.35
CA MET A 13 28.70 21.32 -25.94
C MET A 13 27.59 20.34 -26.23
N GLN A 14 27.58 19.69 -27.41
CA GLN A 14 26.58 18.65 -27.73
C GLN A 14 26.70 17.44 -26.80
N GLY A 15 27.92 16.99 -26.52
CA GLY A 15 28.18 15.90 -25.59
C GLY A 15 27.74 16.25 -24.16
N GLY A 16 28.10 17.44 -23.69
CA GLY A 16 27.70 17.93 -22.36
C GLY A 16 26.20 18.10 -22.22
N TRP A 17 25.53 18.66 -23.25
CA TRP A 17 24.07 18.75 -23.29
C TRP A 17 23.41 17.37 -23.21
N THR A 18 23.87 16.43 -24.04
CA THR A 18 23.34 15.07 -24.04
C THR A 18 23.55 14.37 -22.70
N ALA A 19 24.75 14.48 -22.12
CA ALA A 19 25.05 13.89 -20.82
C ALA A 19 24.14 14.47 -19.71
N MET A 20 23.95 15.79 -19.70
CA MET A 20 23.07 16.47 -18.73
C MET A 20 21.62 15.96 -18.86
N ILE A 21 21.07 15.90 -20.08
CA ILE A 21 19.71 15.41 -20.32
C ILE A 21 19.56 13.95 -19.87
N LEU A 22 20.52 13.09 -20.14
CA LEU A 22 20.50 11.70 -19.73
C LEU A 22 20.55 11.55 -18.20
N LEU A 23 21.36 12.32 -17.50
CA LEU A 23 21.44 12.32 -16.05
C LEU A 23 20.13 12.79 -15.41
N LEU A 24 19.56 13.88 -15.91
CA LEU A 24 18.26 14.36 -15.42
C LEU A 24 17.13 13.38 -15.71
N PHE A 25 17.13 12.74 -16.86
CA PHE A 25 16.14 11.71 -17.19
C PHE A 25 16.28 10.51 -16.26
N ALA A 26 17.49 10.01 -16.05
CA ALA A 26 17.74 8.88 -15.14
C ALA A 26 17.32 9.19 -13.70
N TRP A 27 17.57 10.42 -13.23
CA TRP A 27 17.11 10.89 -11.93
C TRP A 27 15.56 10.87 -11.83
N ASN A 28 14.86 11.45 -12.81
CA ASN A 28 13.40 11.47 -12.81
C ASN A 28 12.80 10.07 -12.93
N LEU A 29 13.44 9.18 -13.69
CA LEU A 29 13.03 7.78 -13.80
C LEU A 29 13.10 7.09 -12.43
N TYR A 30 14.21 7.25 -11.72
CA TYR A 30 14.42 6.69 -10.39
C TYR A 30 13.41 7.23 -9.39
N ASP A 31 13.22 8.54 -9.35
CA ASP A 31 12.26 9.23 -8.47
C ASP A 31 10.82 8.76 -8.72
N THR A 32 10.41 8.66 -9.98
CA THR A 32 9.08 8.15 -10.35
C THR A 32 8.85 6.71 -9.86
N MET A 33 9.88 5.85 -9.94
CA MET A 33 9.80 4.48 -9.46
C MET A 33 9.66 4.40 -7.93
N LEU A 34 10.37 5.23 -7.18
CA LEU A 34 10.26 5.29 -5.72
C LEU A 34 8.89 5.82 -5.29
N ASN A 35 8.46 6.94 -5.87
CA ASN A 35 7.20 7.60 -5.53
C ASN A 35 5.99 6.68 -5.76
N THR A 36 6.02 5.84 -6.79
CA THR A 36 4.95 4.88 -7.05
C THR A 36 4.72 3.91 -5.89
N LYS A 37 5.80 3.36 -5.33
CA LYS A 37 5.71 2.45 -4.18
C LYS A 37 5.30 3.19 -2.90
N GLU A 38 5.80 4.40 -2.72
CA GLU A 38 5.49 5.22 -1.55
C GLU A 38 4.02 5.62 -1.52
N LEU A 39 3.44 6.00 -2.66
CA LEU A 39 2.01 6.29 -2.76
C LEU A 39 1.15 5.07 -2.38
N ALA A 40 1.48 3.89 -2.87
CA ALA A 40 0.79 2.66 -2.50
C ALA A 40 0.93 2.35 -1.00
N LEU A 41 2.10 2.63 -0.41
CA LEU A 41 2.33 2.45 1.03
C LEU A 41 1.54 3.45 1.87
N ILE A 42 1.45 4.70 1.44
CA ILE A 42 0.62 5.74 2.11
C ILE A 42 -0.85 5.30 2.11
N GLU A 43 -1.36 4.79 0.98
CA GLU A 43 -2.72 4.26 0.90
C GLU A 43 -2.91 3.06 1.83
N ALA A 44 -2.00 2.09 1.80
CA ALA A 44 -2.07 0.92 2.68
C ALA A 44 -2.11 1.32 4.16
N ARG A 45 -1.29 2.29 4.59
CA ARG A 45 -1.30 2.82 5.95
C ARG A 45 -2.61 3.56 6.29
N ALA A 46 -3.14 4.34 5.35
CA ALA A 46 -4.41 5.04 5.55
C ALA A 46 -5.57 4.05 5.73
N LEU A 47 -5.62 3.00 4.92
CA LEU A 47 -6.61 1.92 5.03
C LEU A 47 -6.45 1.15 6.35
N PHE A 48 -5.23 0.80 6.73
CA PHE A 48 -4.94 0.17 8.02
C PHE A 48 -5.44 1.03 9.18
N ASN A 49 -5.10 2.31 9.21
CA ASN A 49 -5.51 3.23 10.27
C ASN A 49 -7.04 3.35 10.37
N LYS A 50 -7.72 3.40 9.22
CA LYS A 50 -9.20 3.39 9.15
C LYS A 50 -9.77 2.10 9.75
N ASP A 51 -9.21 0.95 9.40
CA ASP A 51 -9.68 -0.36 9.89
C ASP A 51 -9.45 -0.52 11.40
N VAL A 52 -8.30 -0.08 11.88
CA VAL A 52 -7.98 -0.06 13.32
C VAL A 52 -8.92 0.89 14.07
N ALA A 53 -9.20 2.08 13.53
CA ALA A 53 -10.13 3.03 14.13
C ALA A 53 -11.55 2.45 14.22
N ALA A 54 -12.05 1.83 13.13
CA ALA A 54 -13.36 1.16 13.13
C ALA A 54 -13.43 0.03 14.15
N ARG A 55 -12.35 -0.76 14.26
CA ARG A 55 -12.24 -1.83 15.26
C ARG A 55 -12.23 -1.29 16.69
N TYR A 56 -11.50 -0.20 16.96
CA TYR A 56 -11.49 0.42 18.29
C TYR A 56 -12.85 1.03 18.65
N TRP A 57 -13.50 1.68 17.70
CA TRP A 57 -14.86 2.18 17.91
C TRP A 57 -15.81 1.06 18.31
N ALA A 58 -15.87 -0.03 17.54
CA ALA A 58 -16.71 -1.18 17.84
C ALA A 58 -16.34 -1.84 19.19
N SER A 59 -15.05 -1.89 19.53
CA SER A 59 -14.57 -2.44 20.79
C SER A 59 -15.01 -1.59 22.00
N GLY A 60 -14.99 -0.26 21.84
CA GLY A 60 -15.46 0.68 22.88
C GLY A 60 -16.95 0.53 23.19
N HIS A 61 -17.75 0.13 22.19
CA HIS A 61 -19.20 -0.11 22.32
C HIS A 61 -19.55 -1.56 22.71
N GLY A 62 -18.55 -2.44 22.91
CA GLY A 62 -18.78 -3.86 23.22
C GLY A 62 -19.14 -4.72 22.03
N GLY A 63 -19.11 -4.19 20.82
CA GLY A 63 -19.56 -4.80 19.58
C GLY A 63 -20.77 -4.09 18.99
N VAL A 64 -21.33 -4.66 17.93
CA VAL A 64 -22.53 -4.13 17.26
C VAL A 64 -23.57 -5.25 17.05
N TYR A 65 -24.84 -4.94 17.26
CA TYR A 65 -25.91 -5.86 16.93
C TYR A 65 -26.37 -5.66 15.49
N VAL A 66 -26.44 -6.75 14.76
CA VAL A 66 -26.86 -6.76 13.35
C VAL A 66 -27.93 -7.83 13.14
N PRO A 67 -28.76 -7.72 12.08
CA PRO A 67 -29.71 -8.78 11.75
C PRO A 67 -29.01 -10.12 11.55
N LYS A 68 -29.52 -11.15 12.22
CA LYS A 68 -29.08 -12.54 12.00
C LYS A 68 -29.54 -13.01 10.62
N THR A 69 -28.57 -13.39 9.78
CA THR A 69 -28.80 -13.85 8.40
C THR A 69 -27.82 -14.97 8.09
N GLU A 70 -28.00 -15.63 6.93
CA GLU A 70 -27.03 -16.63 6.43
C GLU A 70 -25.63 -16.02 6.21
N LYS A 71 -25.56 -14.75 5.79
CA LYS A 71 -24.28 -14.02 5.63
C LYS A 71 -23.67 -13.57 6.97
N THR A 72 -24.51 -13.46 8.00
CA THR A 72 -24.09 -13.02 9.34
C THR A 72 -24.67 -13.97 10.39
N PRO A 73 -24.18 -15.23 10.43
CA PRO A 73 -24.59 -16.19 11.45
C PRO A 73 -24.03 -15.78 12.82
N PRO A 74 -24.69 -16.19 13.91
CA PRO A 74 -24.18 -15.99 15.27
C PRO A 74 -22.76 -16.52 15.43
N ASN A 75 -21.88 -15.74 16.03
CA ASN A 75 -20.50 -16.14 16.26
C ASN A 75 -20.42 -17.26 17.33
N PRO A 76 -20.02 -18.50 17.00
CA PRO A 76 -19.99 -19.60 17.97
C PRO A 76 -19.02 -19.34 19.14
N PHE A 77 -17.96 -18.54 18.94
CA PHE A 77 -17.00 -18.18 19.98
C PHE A 77 -17.55 -17.16 21.00
N LEU A 78 -18.74 -16.61 20.78
CA LEU A 78 -19.46 -15.76 21.71
C LEU A 78 -20.62 -16.47 22.39
N ALA A 79 -20.75 -17.79 22.26
CA ALA A 79 -21.85 -18.56 22.82
C ALA A 79 -21.98 -18.45 24.37
N HIS A 80 -20.88 -18.09 25.04
CA HIS A 80 -20.85 -17.86 26.48
C HIS A 80 -21.42 -16.48 26.89
N ILE A 81 -21.75 -15.60 25.95
CA ILE A 81 -22.35 -14.29 26.21
C ILE A 81 -23.88 -14.47 26.19
N PRO A 82 -24.59 -14.25 27.31
CA PRO A 82 -26.04 -14.46 27.38
C PRO A 82 -26.83 -13.64 26.35
N GLU A 83 -26.39 -12.41 26.11
CA GLU A 83 -27.02 -11.46 25.19
C GLU A 83 -26.40 -11.49 23.78
N ARG A 84 -25.72 -12.59 23.40
CA ARG A 84 -25.16 -12.70 22.04
C ARG A 84 -26.24 -12.55 20.97
N ASP A 85 -27.38 -13.19 21.17
CA ASP A 85 -28.53 -13.13 20.26
C ASP A 85 -29.72 -12.53 21.03
N ILE A 86 -30.37 -11.54 20.43
CA ILE A 86 -31.54 -10.87 21.00
C ILE A 86 -32.69 -10.85 20.00
N THR A 87 -33.93 -10.92 20.51
CA THR A 87 -35.14 -10.79 19.69
C THR A 87 -35.82 -9.47 20.03
N LEU A 88 -36.05 -8.64 19.04
CA LEU A 88 -36.78 -7.38 19.18
C LEU A 88 -38.28 -7.65 19.36
N PRO A 89 -39.05 -6.70 19.93
CA PRO A 89 -40.51 -6.83 20.03
C PRO A 89 -41.21 -7.07 18.69
N SER A 90 -40.58 -6.70 17.57
CA SER A 90 -41.05 -6.97 16.21
C SER A 90 -40.86 -8.40 15.74
N GLY A 91 -40.23 -9.27 16.53
CA GLY A 91 -39.83 -10.63 16.14
C GLY A 91 -38.52 -10.70 15.35
N LYS A 92 -37.84 -9.59 15.07
CA LYS A 92 -36.56 -9.59 14.37
C LYS A 92 -35.44 -10.07 15.27
N GLU A 93 -34.68 -11.06 14.83
CA GLU A 93 -33.52 -11.59 15.52
C GLU A 93 -32.27 -10.77 15.17
N LEU A 94 -31.49 -10.38 16.17
CA LEU A 94 -30.19 -9.74 16.03
C LEU A 94 -29.12 -10.61 16.69
N THR A 95 -27.89 -10.52 16.19
CA THR A 95 -26.73 -11.19 16.77
C THR A 95 -25.60 -10.20 17.00
N LEU A 96 -24.83 -10.41 18.05
CA LEU A 96 -23.68 -9.60 18.40
C LEU A 96 -22.49 -9.91 17.49
N MET A 97 -22.02 -8.90 16.79
CA MET A 97 -20.74 -8.93 16.09
C MET A 97 -19.64 -8.33 16.97
N ASN A 98 -18.63 -9.12 17.30
CA ASN A 98 -17.42 -8.56 17.91
C ASN A 98 -16.59 -7.77 16.87
N PRO A 99 -15.68 -6.89 17.33
CA PRO A 99 -14.90 -6.02 16.41
C PRO A 99 -14.12 -6.77 15.34
N ALA A 100 -13.59 -7.97 15.64
CA ALA A 100 -12.86 -8.77 14.67
C ALA A 100 -13.77 -9.40 13.61
N TYR A 101 -15.00 -9.80 13.97
CA TYR A 101 -15.98 -10.31 13.03
C TYR A 101 -16.46 -9.22 12.09
N MET A 102 -16.80 -8.04 12.65
CA MET A 102 -17.16 -6.86 11.87
C MET A 102 -16.08 -6.51 10.85
N LEU A 103 -14.84 -6.37 11.31
CA LEU A 103 -13.74 -5.97 10.41
C LEU A 103 -13.48 -7.01 9.32
N ARG A 104 -13.56 -8.31 9.60
CA ARG A 104 -13.44 -9.34 8.55
C ARG A 104 -14.49 -9.18 7.47
N GLN A 105 -15.76 -8.94 7.83
CA GLN A 105 -16.82 -8.73 6.83
C GLN A 105 -16.55 -7.45 6.02
N MET A 106 -16.14 -6.37 6.66
CA MET A 106 -15.79 -5.13 5.97
C MET A 106 -14.62 -5.36 4.98
N MET A 107 -13.58 -6.09 5.38
CA MET A 107 -12.46 -6.43 4.51
C MET A 107 -12.89 -7.28 3.31
N THR A 108 -13.77 -8.27 3.53
CA THR A 108 -14.30 -9.09 2.44
C THR A 108 -15.10 -8.26 1.42
N GLU A 109 -15.94 -7.33 1.89
CA GLU A 109 -16.67 -6.45 0.98
C GLU A 109 -15.74 -5.45 0.28
N TYR A 110 -14.72 -4.96 0.97
CA TYR A 110 -13.74 -4.04 0.40
C TYR A 110 -12.89 -4.71 -0.69
N GLU A 111 -12.51 -5.98 -0.49
CA GLU A 111 -11.83 -6.78 -1.51
C GLU A 111 -12.67 -6.94 -2.78
N LYS A 112 -13.96 -7.26 -2.64
CA LYS A 112 -14.87 -7.39 -3.79
C LYS A 112 -15.05 -6.09 -4.57
N LEU A 113 -15.10 -4.96 -3.85
CA LEU A 113 -15.36 -3.65 -4.46
C LEU A 113 -14.11 -3.01 -5.06
N TYR A 114 -12.95 -3.20 -4.43
CA TYR A 114 -11.74 -2.42 -4.72
C TYR A 114 -10.49 -3.28 -4.94
N GLY A 115 -10.59 -4.60 -4.77
CA GLY A 115 -9.46 -5.52 -4.94
C GLY A 115 -8.40 -5.49 -3.84
N VAL A 116 -8.59 -4.66 -2.80
CA VAL A 116 -7.68 -4.60 -1.65
C VAL A 116 -8.00 -5.73 -0.69
N LYS A 117 -7.06 -6.64 -0.50
CA LYS A 117 -7.22 -7.79 0.40
C LYS A 117 -6.82 -7.39 1.83
N GLY A 118 -7.71 -7.65 2.79
CA GLY A 118 -7.44 -7.44 4.21
C GLY A 118 -7.55 -8.74 4.99
N HIS A 119 -6.63 -8.99 5.94
CA HIS A 119 -6.67 -10.20 6.76
C HIS A 119 -6.29 -9.89 8.22
N ILE A 120 -7.11 -10.42 9.15
CA ILE A 120 -6.82 -10.40 10.59
C ILE A 120 -6.38 -11.79 10.98
N THR A 121 -5.14 -11.94 11.42
CA THR A 121 -4.54 -13.22 11.72
C THR A 121 -3.71 -13.21 13.00
N SER A 122 -3.31 -14.39 13.46
CA SER A 122 -2.39 -14.58 14.59
C SER A 122 -1.70 -15.93 14.51
N LEU A 123 -0.56 -16.07 15.18
CA LEU A 123 0.12 -17.37 15.28
C LEU A 123 -0.76 -18.43 15.96
N ILE A 124 -1.57 -18.01 16.95
CA ILE A 124 -2.58 -18.86 17.58
C ILE A 124 -3.93 -18.45 17.01
N HIS A 125 -4.44 -19.22 16.06
CA HIS A 125 -5.73 -19.00 15.39
C HIS A 125 -6.71 -20.13 15.71
N TYR A 126 -7.99 -19.78 15.87
CA TYR A 126 -9.07 -20.73 16.19
C TYR A 126 -9.92 -21.08 14.99
N ARG A 127 -9.73 -20.40 13.87
CA ARG A 127 -10.47 -20.58 12.63
C ARG A 127 -9.50 -20.83 11.48
N PRO A 128 -9.69 -21.89 10.67
CA PRO A 128 -8.83 -22.16 9.52
C PRO A 128 -8.71 -20.97 8.57
N GLU A 129 -9.80 -20.23 8.35
CA GLU A 129 -9.85 -19.06 7.47
C GLU A 129 -9.07 -17.85 8.01
N THR A 130 -8.62 -17.89 9.26
CA THR A 130 -7.76 -16.85 9.85
C THR A 130 -6.30 -17.30 10.02
N ALA A 131 -5.92 -18.44 9.43
CA ALA A 131 -4.56 -18.93 9.45
C ALA A 131 -3.64 -17.97 8.67
N PRO A 132 -2.48 -17.59 9.24
CA PRO A 132 -1.53 -16.74 8.55
C PRO A 132 -0.87 -17.48 7.39
N ASP A 133 -0.65 -16.77 6.28
CA ASP A 133 0.20 -17.28 5.22
C ASP A 133 1.69 -17.25 5.63
N SER A 134 2.59 -17.68 4.73
CA SER A 134 4.02 -17.75 5.02
C SER A 134 4.66 -16.39 5.32
N TRP A 135 4.22 -15.33 4.62
CA TRP A 135 4.69 -13.97 4.82
C TRP A 135 4.12 -13.37 6.13
N GLU A 136 2.83 -13.56 6.38
CA GLU A 136 2.18 -13.13 7.62
C GLU A 136 2.78 -13.82 8.85
N THR A 137 3.10 -15.11 8.74
CA THR A 137 3.79 -15.86 9.80
C THR A 137 5.16 -15.26 10.12
N LYS A 138 5.95 -14.90 9.10
CA LYS A 138 7.25 -14.22 9.29
C LYS A 138 7.07 -12.85 9.92
N SER A 139 6.07 -12.10 9.49
CA SER A 139 5.74 -10.77 9.99
C SER A 139 5.32 -10.80 11.46
N LEU A 140 4.43 -11.73 11.85
CA LEU A 140 4.03 -11.94 13.24
C LEU A 140 5.21 -12.26 14.16
N LYS A 141 6.11 -13.14 13.71
CA LYS A 141 7.35 -13.43 14.45
C LYS A 141 8.32 -12.24 14.52
N ALA A 142 8.29 -11.34 13.52
CA ALA A 142 9.08 -10.12 13.57
C ALA A 142 8.52 -9.13 14.61
N PHE A 143 7.20 -9.06 14.75
CA PHE A 143 6.56 -8.23 15.77
C PHE A 143 6.95 -8.66 17.19
N GLU A 144 7.05 -9.97 17.45
CA GLU A 144 7.54 -10.48 18.75
C GLU A 144 8.98 -10.04 19.07
N ARG A 145 9.76 -9.65 18.05
CA ARG A 145 11.11 -9.08 18.21
C ARG A 145 11.14 -7.54 18.23
N GLY A 146 9.96 -6.90 18.32
CA GLY A 146 9.85 -5.45 18.45
C GLY A 146 9.73 -4.68 17.13
N ILE A 147 9.60 -5.36 15.98
CA ILE A 147 9.31 -4.69 14.72
C ILE A 147 7.85 -4.19 14.76
N SER A 148 7.61 -2.94 14.38
CA SER A 148 6.29 -2.31 14.42
C SER A 148 5.51 -2.40 13.10
N GLU A 149 6.19 -2.65 11.98
CA GLU A 149 5.58 -2.72 10.65
C GLU A 149 6.44 -3.58 9.73
N VAL A 150 5.80 -4.40 8.90
CA VAL A 150 6.46 -5.14 7.81
C VAL A 150 5.78 -4.77 6.50
N VAL A 151 6.60 -4.41 5.50
CA VAL A 151 6.14 -4.04 4.15
C VAL A 151 6.92 -4.86 3.12
N GLU A 152 6.22 -5.41 2.13
CA GLU A 152 6.80 -6.17 1.04
C GLU A 152 5.97 -6.01 -0.23
N VAL A 153 6.63 -6.04 -1.39
CA VAL A 153 5.94 -6.21 -2.67
C VAL A 153 6.06 -7.68 -3.06
N SER A 154 4.93 -8.35 -3.21
CA SER A 154 4.87 -9.77 -3.58
C SER A 154 3.75 -10.05 -4.57
N ASP A 155 3.87 -11.14 -5.31
CA ASP A 155 2.81 -11.61 -6.19
C ASP A 155 1.76 -12.39 -5.39
N ILE A 156 0.49 -12.10 -5.65
CA ILE A 156 -0.65 -12.87 -5.13
C ILE A 156 -1.54 -13.21 -6.35
N ASP A 157 -1.65 -14.48 -6.68
CA ASP A 157 -2.47 -14.98 -7.79
C ASP A 157 -2.10 -14.37 -9.16
N GLY A 158 -0.80 -14.14 -9.42
CA GLY A 158 -0.30 -13.55 -10.67
C GLY A 158 -0.45 -12.03 -10.75
N GLN A 159 -0.76 -11.37 -9.64
CA GLN A 159 -0.91 -9.92 -9.56
C GLN A 159 0.07 -9.33 -8.54
N PRO A 160 0.76 -8.22 -8.84
CA PRO A 160 1.64 -7.55 -7.89
C PRO A 160 0.84 -6.78 -6.85
N TYR A 161 1.15 -7.03 -5.57
CA TYR A 161 0.57 -6.33 -4.42
C TYR A 161 1.66 -5.70 -3.56
N LEU A 162 1.39 -4.51 -3.03
CA LEU A 162 2.10 -4.01 -1.87
C LEU A 162 1.39 -4.54 -0.63
N ARG A 163 2.11 -5.33 0.17
CA ARG A 163 1.63 -5.89 1.43
C ARG A 163 2.17 -5.10 2.59
N LEU A 164 1.30 -4.71 3.49
CA LEU A 164 1.63 -4.05 4.75
C LEU A 164 1.02 -4.86 5.89
N MET A 165 1.77 -5.09 6.96
CA MET A 165 1.26 -5.71 8.18
C MET A 165 1.74 -4.97 9.41
N GLN A 166 0.84 -4.77 10.37
CA GLN A 166 1.16 -4.20 11.68
C GLN A 166 0.53 -5.05 12.80
N PRO A 167 1.13 -5.05 14.00
CA PRO A 167 0.65 -5.83 15.13
C PRO A 167 -0.64 -5.25 15.71
N LEU A 168 -1.49 -6.12 16.23
CA LEU A 168 -2.62 -5.77 17.09
C LEU A 168 -2.22 -5.92 18.55
N ILE A 169 -2.03 -4.79 19.20
CA ILE A 169 -1.70 -4.74 20.62
C ILE A 169 -2.98 -4.88 21.45
N ALA A 170 -2.97 -5.80 22.41
CA ALA A 170 -4.08 -6.00 23.33
C ALA A 170 -4.22 -4.81 24.28
N ASN A 171 -5.43 -4.29 24.40
CA ASN A 171 -5.80 -3.27 25.39
C ASN A 171 -6.87 -3.81 26.35
N LYS A 172 -7.25 -3.01 27.34
CA LYS A 172 -8.26 -3.40 28.35
C LYS A 172 -9.57 -3.91 27.74
N THR A 173 -10.03 -3.33 26.63
CA THR A 173 -11.27 -3.77 25.99
C THR A 173 -11.13 -5.13 25.29
N CYS A 174 -9.93 -5.47 24.82
CA CYS A 174 -9.63 -6.76 24.22
C CYS A 174 -9.67 -7.89 25.25
N LEU A 175 -9.28 -7.59 26.51
CA LEU A 175 -9.16 -8.58 27.57
C LEU A 175 -10.51 -9.11 28.06
N LYS A 176 -11.63 -8.42 27.78
CA LYS A 176 -12.97 -8.95 28.05
C LYS A 176 -13.22 -10.32 27.41
N CYS A 177 -12.66 -10.54 26.22
CA CYS A 177 -12.77 -11.82 25.50
C CYS A 177 -11.46 -12.61 25.48
N HIS A 178 -10.29 -11.92 25.50
CA HIS A 178 -8.99 -12.56 25.34
C HIS A 178 -8.23 -12.76 26.66
N GLY A 179 -8.67 -12.18 27.77
CA GLY A 179 -8.08 -12.40 29.08
C GLY A 179 -8.13 -13.86 29.53
N ILE A 180 -9.22 -14.58 29.23
CA ILE A 180 -9.35 -16.01 29.52
C ILE A 180 -8.35 -16.88 28.71
N GLN A 181 -7.75 -16.33 27.66
CA GLN A 181 -6.74 -16.98 26.84
C GLN A 181 -5.30 -16.68 27.33
N GLY A 182 -5.17 -15.97 28.45
CA GLY A 182 -3.88 -15.62 29.06
C GLY A 182 -3.24 -14.33 28.56
N TYR A 183 -3.88 -13.58 27.64
CA TYR A 183 -3.35 -12.30 27.15
C TYR A 183 -3.45 -11.21 28.22
N LYS A 184 -2.43 -10.34 28.24
CA LYS A 184 -2.33 -9.14 29.09
C LYS A 184 -2.34 -7.89 28.23
N GLU A 185 -2.59 -6.75 28.88
CA GLU A 185 -2.47 -5.44 28.22
C GLU A 185 -1.03 -5.25 27.73
N GLY A 186 -0.88 -4.84 26.48
CA GLY A 186 0.41 -4.69 25.80
C GLY A 186 0.88 -5.91 25.00
N ASP A 187 0.28 -7.09 25.20
CA ASP A 187 0.65 -8.27 24.42
C ASP A 187 0.25 -8.14 22.94
N ILE A 188 1.04 -8.75 22.06
CA ILE A 188 0.70 -8.88 20.65
C ILE A 188 -0.30 -10.00 20.49
N ARG A 189 -1.57 -9.65 20.20
CA ARG A 189 -2.65 -10.65 20.01
C ARG A 189 -2.65 -11.25 18.59
N GLY A 190 -2.01 -10.58 17.65
CA GLY A 190 -1.98 -10.95 16.24
C GLY A 190 -1.59 -9.76 15.39
N GLY A 191 -2.02 -9.74 14.14
CA GLY A 191 -1.78 -8.63 13.24
C GLY A 191 -2.92 -8.43 12.25
N VAL A 192 -2.92 -7.28 11.62
CA VAL A 192 -3.73 -6.99 10.44
C VAL A 192 -2.79 -6.81 9.26
N SER A 193 -3.01 -7.55 8.20
CA SER A 193 -2.36 -7.37 6.92
C SER A 193 -3.32 -6.73 5.92
N LEU A 194 -2.76 -5.88 5.06
CA LEU A 194 -3.42 -5.31 3.91
C LEU A 194 -2.56 -5.54 2.68
N SER A 195 -3.20 -5.89 1.57
CA SER A 195 -2.54 -6.08 0.28
C SER A 195 -3.23 -5.18 -0.74
N VAL A 196 -2.52 -4.11 -1.16
CA VAL A 196 -2.99 -3.12 -2.13
C VAL A 196 -2.52 -3.52 -3.52
N PRO A 197 -3.41 -3.70 -4.51
CA PRO A 197 -3.02 -4.09 -5.85
C PRO A 197 -2.23 -2.98 -6.54
N LEU A 198 -1.05 -3.31 -7.10
CA LEU A 198 -0.16 -2.34 -7.73
C LEU A 198 -0.46 -2.07 -9.20
N GLY A 199 -1.40 -2.79 -9.82
CA GLY A 199 -1.70 -2.65 -11.24
C GLY A 199 -2.01 -1.21 -11.65
N HIS A 200 -2.94 -0.56 -10.96
CA HIS A 200 -3.29 0.83 -11.24
C HIS A 200 -2.11 1.80 -11.07
N TYR A 201 -1.28 1.61 -10.05
CA TYR A 201 -0.09 2.43 -9.81
C TYR A 201 0.92 2.28 -10.93
N TYR A 202 1.15 1.06 -11.42
CA TYR A 202 2.05 0.82 -12.55
C TYR A 202 1.52 1.38 -13.87
N ASP A 203 0.21 1.39 -14.07
CA ASP A 203 -0.40 2.04 -15.24
C ASP A 203 -0.19 3.55 -15.22
N VAL A 204 -0.39 4.20 -14.08
CA VAL A 204 -0.10 5.63 -13.90
C VAL A 204 1.39 5.90 -14.08
N GLN A 205 2.26 5.10 -13.47
CA GLN A 205 3.70 5.19 -13.62
C GLN A 205 4.12 5.11 -15.09
N LYS A 206 3.61 4.12 -15.84
CA LYS A 206 3.89 3.94 -17.27
C LYS A 206 3.51 5.17 -18.08
N LYS A 207 2.32 5.74 -17.84
CA LYS A 207 1.89 6.99 -18.52
C LYS A 207 2.84 8.15 -18.22
N THR A 208 3.22 8.33 -16.96
CA THR A 208 4.16 9.37 -16.52
C THR A 208 5.52 9.19 -17.20
N LEU A 209 6.05 7.96 -17.27
CA LEU A 209 7.32 7.68 -17.91
C LEU A 209 7.30 7.96 -19.42
N ILE A 210 6.21 7.66 -20.12
CA ILE A 210 6.04 7.99 -21.54
C ILE A 210 6.03 9.52 -21.72
N GLN A 211 5.31 10.25 -20.88
CA GLN A 211 5.25 11.72 -20.94
C GLN A 211 6.63 12.34 -20.65
N LEU A 212 7.32 11.89 -19.62
CA LEU A 212 8.69 12.32 -19.31
C LEU A 212 9.63 12.04 -20.50
N GLY A 213 9.60 10.84 -21.07
CA GLY A 213 10.39 10.49 -22.23
C GLY A 213 10.17 11.45 -23.41
N ALA A 214 8.92 11.76 -23.74
CA ALA A 214 8.58 12.71 -24.80
C ALA A 214 9.12 14.10 -24.52
N VAL A 215 8.97 14.61 -23.27
CA VAL A 215 9.47 15.91 -22.84
C VAL A 215 11.00 15.96 -22.97
N PHE A 216 11.71 14.96 -22.40
CA PHE A 216 13.18 14.95 -22.43
C PHE A 216 13.75 14.82 -23.85
N ILE A 217 13.13 14.01 -24.73
CA ILE A 217 13.51 13.92 -26.15
C ILE A 217 13.33 15.26 -26.85
N THR A 218 12.21 15.95 -26.59
CA THR A 218 11.94 17.27 -27.15
C THR A 218 13.00 18.29 -26.72
N PHE A 219 13.29 18.38 -25.42
CA PHE A 219 14.33 19.29 -24.91
C PHE A 219 15.71 18.95 -25.46
N TRP A 220 16.04 17.68 -25.55
CA TRP A 220 17.30 17.24 -26.13
C TRP A 220 17.44 17.68 -27.61
N ALA A 221 16.40 17.42 -28.43
CA ALA A 221 16.39 17.79 -29.82
C ALA A 221 16.45 19.31 -30.03
N LEU A 222 15.70 20.09 -29.27
CA LEU A 222 15.74 21.57 -29.32
C LEU A 222 17.11 22.11 -28.96
N GLY A 223 17.77 21.58 -27.93
CA GLY A 223 19.12 21.99 -27.54
C GLY A 223 20.17 21.67 -28.63
N LEU A 224 20.10 20.51 -29.24
CA LEU A 224 20.98 20.15 -30.37
C LEU A 224 20.73 21.05 -31.59
N LEU A 225 19.46 21.32 -31.91
CA LEU A 225 19.09 22.23 -33.00
C LEU A 225 19.64 23.64 -32.75
N PHE A 226 19.49 24.15 -31.54
CA PHE A 226 20.00 25.46 -31.15
C PHE A 226 21.51 25.54 -31.31
N ILE A 227 22.27 24.55 -30.82
CA ILE A 227 23.73 24.46 -31.01
C ILE A 227 24.10 24.43 -32.50
N ALA A 228 23.34 23.67 -33.33
CA ALA A 228 23.57 23.58 -34.77
C ALA A 228 23.36 24.93 -35.48
N ILE A 229 22.29 25.67 -35.11
CA ILE A 229 21.99 27.01 -35.66
C ILE A 229 23.12 28.01 -35.33
N ILE A 230 23.53 28.04 -34.05
CA ILE A 230 24.64 28.90 -33.63
C ILE A 230 25.91 28.55 -34.39
N ARG A 231 26.24 27.26 -34.51
CA ARG A 231 27.38 26.78 -35.27
C ARG A 231 27.35 27.30 -36.72
N LYS A 232 26.20 27.15 -37.41
CA LYS A 232 26.02 27.58 -38.80
C LYS A 232 26.19 29.09 -38.94
N LYS A 233 25.63 29.89 -38.02
CA LYS A 233 25.70 31.36 -38.02
C LYS A 233 27.15 31.85 -37.84
N ILE A 234 27.87 31.29 -36.87
CA ILE A 234 29.26 31.70 -36.57
C ILE A 234 30.20 31.31 -37.73
N VAL A 235 30.02 30.10 -38.32
CA VAL A 235 30.84 29.70 -39.48
C VAL A 235 30.63 30.64 -40.65
N LYS A 236 29.42 31.08 -40.95
CA LYS A 236 29.12 32.06 -42.01
C LYS A 236 29.79 33.41 -41.76
N LEU A 237 29.74 33.95 -40.51
CA LEU A 237 30.38 35.19 -40.13
C LEU A 237 31.90 35.14 -40.17
N GLN A 238 32.52 33.98 -40.26
CA GLN A 238 33.98 33.80 -40.38
C GLN A 238 34.42 33.66 -41.86
N GLU A 239 33.49 33.52 -42.77
CA GLU A 239 33.71 33.42 -44.23
C GLU A 239 33.49 34.76 -44.95
N GLU A 240 32.79 35.72 -44.32
CA GLU A 240 32.62 37.10 -44.72
C GLU A 240 33.82 37.96 -44.20
#